data_fe6a28471431a0301a26f8b4551a983d
#
_entry.id   fe6a28471431a0301a26f8b4551a983d
#
_cell.length_a   1.000
_cell.length_b   1.000
_cell.length_c   1.000
_cell.angle_alpha   90.00
_cell.angle_beta   90.00
_cell.angle_gamma   90.00
#
_symmetry.space_group_name_H-M   'P 1'
#
loop_
_entity.id
_entity.type
_entity.pdbx_description
1 polymer ?
#
loop_
_entity_poly.entity_id
_entity_poly.type
_entity_poly.pdbx_seq_one_letter_code
_entity_poly.pdbx_strand_id
1 'polypeptide(L)'
;MYEAWTTPELVRRWWHANRGEMTVCDIDLRVGGTWRYVMIAKGGFEVGFHGEFRHIVRNERLVSTEVYEGIPDADAHAAVDTLTLTEVDGRTTLTILVEHPTKEGRDMHVNSGMEDGLQDAMDLLEEVAVSLR
;
A
#
# COMPACT_ATOMS: atom_id res chain seq x y z
N MET A 1 -4.04 11.96 7.26
CA MET A 1 -3.67 11.06 6.12
C MET A 1 -2.51 10.12 6.46
N TYR A 2 -1.38 10.64 6.96
CA TYR A 2 -0.24 9.80 7.35
C TYR A 2 -0.64 8.69 8.34
N GLU A 3 -1.43 9.01 9.34
CA GLU A 3 -1.91 8.06 10.34
C GLU A 3 -2.72 6.92 9.70
N ALA A 4 -3.55 7.23 8.71
CA ALA A 4 -4.35 6.22 8.01
C ALA A 4 -3.49 5.21 7.24
N TRP A 5 -2.27 5.58 6.84
CA TRP A 5 -1.31 4.72 6.15
C TRP A 5 -0.40 3.92 7.09
N THR A 6 -0.27 4.32 8.32
CA THR A 6 0.75 3.78 9.22
C THR A 6 0.22 3.06 10.45
N THR A 7 -1.08 3.17 10.70
CA THR A 7 -1.74 2.50 11.83
C THR A 7 -2.48 1.27 11.33
N PRO A 8 -2.12 0.05 11.78
CA PRO A 8 -2.73 -1.19 11.28
C PRO A 8 -4.26 -1.20 11.34
N GLU A 9 -4.86 -0.76 12.44
CA GLU A 9 -6.32 -0.71 12.59
C GLU A 9 -6.98 0.19 11.55
N LEU A 10 -6.31 1.25 11.10
CA LEU A 10 -6.82 2.15 10.09
C LEU A 10 -6.58 1.59 8.68
N VAL A 11 -5.43 0.97 8.42
CA VAL A 11 -5.12 0.30 7.14
C VAL A 11 -6.15 -0.80 6.86
N ARG A 12 -6.58 -1.54 7.86
CA ARG A 12 -7.61 -2.57 7.72
C ARG A 12 -8.95 -2.04 7.20
N ARG A 13 -9.19 -0.73 7.30
CA ARG A 13 -10.46 -0.11 6.89
C ARG A 13 -10.49 0.26 5.41
N TRP A 14 -9.34 0.33 4.73
CA TRP A 14 -9.32 0.82 3.35
C TRP A 14 -8.50 -0.04 2.37
N TRP A 15 -7.44 -0.68 2.81
CA TRP A 15 -6.52 -1.39 1.91
C TRP A 15 -7.20 -2.51 1.12
N HIS A 16 -8.20 -3.18 1.70
CA HIS A 16 -8.91 -4.28 1.06
C HIS A 16 -9.77 -3.85 -0.15
N ALA A 17 -10.03 -2.56 -0.33
CA ALA A 17 -10.79 -2.01 -1.47
C ALA A 17 -12.16 -2.69 -1.68
N ASN A 18 -12.81 -3.16 -0.61
CA ASN A 18 -14.07 -3.95 -0.65
C ASN A 18 -13.97 -5.26 -1.46
N ARG A 19 -12.75 -5.78 -1.66
CA ARG A 19 -12.51 -6.99 -2.46
C ARG A 19 -12.24 -8.22 -1.63
N GLY A 20 -12.21 -8.11 -0.32
CA GLY A 20 -11.95 -9.22 0.57
C GLY A 20 -11.78 -8.79 2.01
N GLU A 21 -11.24 -9.69 2.82
CA GLU A 21 -11.00 -9.47 4.24
C GLU A 21 -9.50 -9.60 4.55
N MET A 22 -8.95 -8.60 5.25
CA MET A 22 -7.55 -8.65 5.67
C MET A 22 -7.39 -9.60 6.86
N THR A 23 -6.52 -10.60 6.69
CA THR A 23 -6.17 -11.56 7.73
C THR A 23 -4.86 -11.20 8.43
N VAL A 24 -3.97 -10.47 7.77
CA VAL A 24 -2.71 -9.97 8.33
C VAL A 24 -2.55 -8.50 7.97
N CYS A 25 -2.21 -7.70 8.97
CA CYS A 25 -1.87 -6.28 8.77
C CYS A 25 -0.83 -5.91 9.83
N ASP A 26 0.45 -6.14 9.50
CA ASP A 26 1.57 -5.90 10.39
C ASP A 26 2.41 -4.74 9.88
N ILE A 27 2.74 -3.80 10.76
CA ILE A 27 3.57 -2.64 10.44
C ILE A 27 4.56 -2.41 11.56
N ASP A 28 5.85 -2.50 11.24
CA ASP A 28 6.95 -2.09 12.13
C ASP A 28 7.50 -0.77 11.57
N LEU A 29 6.93 0.35 12.03
CA LEU A 29 7.16 1.67 11.43
C LEU A 29 8.48 2.27 11.89
N ARG A 30 9.57 1.81 11.29
CA ARG A 30 10.93 2.33 11.46
C ARG A 30 11.76 1.99 10.23
N VAL A 31 12.81 2.75 9.99
CA VAL A 31 13.75 2.40 8.90
C VAL A 31 14.37 1.03 9.19
N GLY A 32 14.30 0.13 8.21
CA GLY A 32 14.69 -1.28 8.38
C GLY A 32 13.58 -2.16 8.95
N GLY A 33 12.48 -1.59 9.42
CA GLY A 33 11.29 -2.35 9.84
C GLY A 33 10.54 -2.90 8.65
N THR A 34 9.69 -3.89 8.88
CA THR A 34 8.93 -4.58 7.83
C THR A 34 7.44 -4.33 7.95
N TRP A 35 6.75 -4.55 6.84
CA TRP A 35 5.29 -4.54 6.81
C TRP A 35 4.80 -5.75 6.02
N ARG A 36 3.61 -6.24 6.36
CA ARG A 36 2.96 -7.34 5.63
C ARG A 36 1.46 -7.19 5.66
N TYR A 37 0.83 -7.27 4.49
CA TYR A 37 -0.62 -7.27 4.34
C TYR A 37 -1.04 -8.54 3.61
N VAL A 38 -2.01 -9.24 4.18
CA VAL A 38 -2.61 -10.43 3.55
C VAL A 38 -4.12 -10.28 3.58
N MET A 39 -4.74 -10.56 2.46
CA MET A 39 -6.19 -10.49 2.28
C MET A 39 -6.70 -11.81 1.69
N ILE A 40 -7.84 -12.29 2.18
CA ILE A 40 -8.58 -13.34 1.50
C ILE A 40 -9.61 -12.65 0.61
N ALA A 41 -9.39 -12.71 -0.70
CA ALA A 41 -10.26 -12.06 -1.67
C ALA A 41 -11.60 -12.79 -1.80
N LYS A 42 -12.60 -12.08 -2.32
CA LYS A 42 -13.87 -12.70 -2.68
C LYS A 42 -13.59 -13.79 -3.72
N GLY A 43 -14.01 -15.01 -3.44
CA GLY A 43 -13.63 -16.18 -4.24
C GLY A 43 -12.69 -17.12 -3.52
N GLY A 44 -12.15 -16.70 -2.37
CA GLY A 44 -11.41 -17.56 -1.45
C GLY A 44 -9.91 -17.66 -1.71
N PHE A 45 -9.33 -16.89 -2.62
CA PHE A 45 -7.89 -16.90 -2.84
C PHE A 45 -7.18 -15.85 -1.98
N GLU A 46 -5.96 -16.19 -1.57
CA GLU A 46 -5.12 -15.34 -0.72
C GLU A 46 -4.28 -14.38 -1.58
N VAL A 47 -4.26 -13.12 -1.19
CA VAL A 47 -3.42 -12.08 -1.80
C VAL A 47 -2.52 -11.51 -0.72
N GLY A 48 -1.20 -11.59 -0.91
CA GLY A 48 -0.22 -11.12 0.07
C GLY A 48 0.83 -10.20 -0.52
N PHE A 49 1.21 -9.20 0.28
CA PHE A 49 2.28 -8.26 -0.02
C PHE A 49 3.13 -8.06 1.23
N HIS A 50 4.42 -7.84 1.04
CA HIS A 50 5.31 -7.48 2.13
C HIS A 50 6.41 -6.55 1.64
N GLY A 51 7.10 -5.91 2.57
CA GLY A 51 8.22 -5.05 2.24
C GLY A 51 8.96 -4.54 3.46
N GLU A 52 9.89 -3.61 3.21
CA GLU A 52 10.75 -3.00 4.21
C GLU A 52 10.73 -1.49 4.04
N PHE A 53 10.68 -0.76 5.16
CA PHE A 53 10.77 0.71 5.14
C PHE A 53 12.21 1.14 4.94
N ARG A 54 12.42 2.02 3.94
CA ARG A 54 13.72 2.57 3.56
C ARG A 54 13.93 4.00 4.05
N HIS A 55 12.85 4.79 4.11
CA HIS A 55 12.90 6.18 4.49
C HIS A 55 11.56 6.60 5.07
N ILE A 56 11.57 7.34 6.17
CA ILE A 56 10.36 7.78 6.85
C ILE A 56 10.53 9.24 7.27
N VAL A 57 9.67 10.11 6.73
CA VAL A 57 9.52 11.47 7.20
C VAL A 57 8.06 11.65 7.60
N ARG A 58 7.79 11.77 8.87
CA ARG A 58 6.44 11.83 9.41
C ARG A 58 5.61 12.93 8.75
N ASN A 59 4.39 12.57 8.32
CA ASN A 59 3.44 13.44 7.64
C ASN A 59 3.87 13.92 6.25
N GLU A 60 5.02 13.48 5.74
CA GLU A 60 5.55 13.95 4.46
C GLU A 60 5.87 12.83 3.48
N ARG A 61 6.59 11.79 3.93
CA ARG A 61 7.14 10.81 2.98
C ARG A 61 7.40 9.45 3.59
N LEU A 62 7.02 8.42 2.86
CA LEU A 62 7.38 7.03 3.16
C LEU A 62 7.98 6.39 1.91
N VAL A 63 9.16 5.78 2.05
CA VAL A 63 9.74 4.96 1.00
C VAL A 63 9.85 3.54 1.51
N SER A 64 9.27 2.60 0.79
CA SER A 64 9.28 1.19 1.14
C SER A 64 9.44 0.31 -0.08
N THR A 65 9.92 -0.91 0.13
CA THR A 65 9.85 -1.95 -0.90
C THR A 65 8.49 -2.61 -0.87
N GLU A 66 8.08 -3.18 -1.99
CA GLU A 66 6.83 -3.92 -2.11
C GLU A 66 7.08 -5.20 -2.92
N VAL A 67 6.75 -6.34 -2.32
CA VAL A 67 6.85 -7.65 -2.94
C VAL A 67 5.45 -8.26 -2.99
N TYR A 68 5.00 -8.64 -4.19
CA TYR A 68 3.78 -9.41 -4.36
C TYR A 68 4.09 -10.89 -4.19
N GLU A 69 3.53 -11.51 -3.14
CA GLU A 69 3.85 -12.88 -2.75
C GLU A 69 3.27 -13.96 -3.67
N GLY A 70 2.34 -13.60 -4.54
CA GLY A 70 1.60 -14.54 -5.38
C GLY A 70 2.26 -14.93 -6.71
N ILE A 71 3.51 -14.52 -6.96
CA ILE A 71 4.21 -14.80 -8.23
C ILE A 71 5.53 -15.53 -8.00
N PRO A 72 6.00 -16.34 -8.96
CA PRO A 72 7.34 -16.92 -8.90
C PRO A 72 8.42 -15.84 -8.88
N ASP A 73 9.52 -16.11 -8.17
CA ASP A 73 10.64 -15.16 -8.05
C ASP A 73 10.20 -13.78 -7.56
N ALA A 74 9.26 -13.74 -6.61
CA ALA A 74 8.66 -12.49 -6.11
C ALA A 74 9.72 -11.47 -5.66
N ASP A 75 10.77 -11.90 -4.97
CA ASP A 75 11.84 -10.99 -4.50
C ASP A 75 12.61 -10.33 -5.65
N ALA A 76 12.71 -10.99 -6.80
CA ALA A 76 13.36 -10.42 -7.99
C ALA A 76 12.52 -9.31 -8.64
N HIS A 77 11.23 -9.25 -8.33
CA HIS A 77 10.30 -8.26 -8.84
C HIS A 77 9.88 -7.23 -7.79
N ALA A 78 10.64 -7.11 -6.70
CA ALA A 78 10.36 -6.13 -5.66
C ALA A 78 10.35 -4.71 -6.25
N ALA A 79 9.27 -3.99 -6.01
CA ALA A 79 9.14 -2.58 -6.38
C ALA A 79 9.60 -1.68 -5.25
N VAL A 80 9.85 -0.42 -5.55
CA VAL A 80 10.08 0.63 -4.55
C VAL A 80 8.94 1.62 -4.65
N ASP A 81 8.22 1.79 -3.56
CA ASP A 81 7.09 2.70 -3.45
C ASP A 81 7.50 3.96 -2.70
N THR A 82 7.29 5.11 -3.32
CA THR A 82 7.48 6.40 -2.67
C THR A 82 6.12 7.06 -2.49
N LEU A 83 5.68 7.19 -1.26
CA LEU A 83 4.48 7.93 -0.90
C LEU A 83 4.89 9.33 -0.46
N THR A 84 4.33 10.35 -1.08
CA THR A 84 4.54 11.74 -0.71
C THR A 84 3.21 12.39 -0.37
N LEU A 85 3.16 13.07 0.77
CA LEU A 85 1.99 13.81 1.24
C LEU A 85 2.29 15.29 1.21
N THR A 86 1.46 16.07 0.54
CA THR A 86 1.55 17.52 0.49
C THR A 86 0.23 18.13 0.93
N GLU A 87 0.27 18.95 1.96
CA GLU A 87 -0.93 19.62 2.49
C GLU A 87 -0.95 21.08 2.05
N VAL A 88 -2.08 21.49 1.43
CA VAL A 88 -2.34 22.88 1.03
C VAL A 88 -3.79 23.20 1.36
N ASP A 89 -4.00 24.25 2.12
CA ASP A 89 -5.35 24.74 2.48
C ASP A 89 -6.28 23.66 3.07
N GLY A 90 -5.74 22.82 3.94
CA GLY A 90 -6.50 21.76 4.59
C GLY A 90 -6.75 20.53 3.72
N ARG A 91 -6.20 20.49 2.51
CA ARG A 91 -6.27 19.34 1.61
C ARG A 91 -4.92 18.66 1.49
N THR A 92 -4.93 17.34 1.52
CA THR A 92 -3.73 16.54 1.36
C THR A 92 -3.70 15.95 -0.05
N THR A 93 -2.64 16.23 -0.78
CA THR A 93 -2.34 15.56 -2.05
C THR A 93 -1.42 14.39 -1.76
N LEU A 94 -1.87 13.20 -2.17
CA LEU A 94 -1.13 11.96 -2.01
C LEU A 94 -0.57 11.56 -3.38
N THR A 95 0.76 11.41 -3.43
CA THR A 95 1.44 10.96 -4.64
C THR A 95 2.15 9.66 -4.34
N ILE A 96 1.92 8.64 -5.17
CA ILE A 96 2.58 7.36 -5.06
C ILE A 96 3.38 7.12 -6.34
N LEU A 97 4.68 6.97 -6.19
CA LEU A 97 5.57 6.57 -7.28
C LEU A 97 5.98 5.12 -7.03
N VAL A 98 5.67 4.25 -7.97
CA VAL A 98 6.06 2.83 -7.90
C VAL A 98 7.13 2.56 -8.95
N GLU A 99 8.32 2.21 -8.51
CA GLU A 99 9.46 1.92 -9.38
C GLU A 99 9.72 0.42 -9.41
N HIS A 100 9.62 -0.17 -10.59
CA HIS A 100 9.87 -1.60 -10.80
C HIS A 100 11.29 -1.84 -11.32
N PRO A 101 11.96 -2.94 -10.89
CA PRO A 101 13.31 -3.24 -11.36
C PRO A 101 13.35 -3.66 -12.83
N THR A 102 12.21 -4.10 -13.39
CA THR A 102 12.11 -4.53 -14.79
C THR A 102 10.84 -4.00 -15.43
N LYS A 103 10.90 -3.81 -16.75
CA LYS A 103 9.70 -3.45 -17.52
C LYS A 103 8.63 -4.55 -17.43
N GLU A 104 9.06 -5.82 -17.44
CA GLU A 104 8.17 -6.97 -17.33
C GLU A 104 7.37 -6.93 -16.02
N GLY A 105 8.04 -6.68 -14.88
CA GLY A 105 7.38 -6.55 -13.58
C GLY A 105 6.40 -5.39 -13.54
N ARG A 106 6.78 -4.25 -14.13
CA ARG A 106 5.90 -3.08 -14.25
C ARG A 106 4.66 -3.41 -15.06
N ASP A 107 4.83 -4.05 -16.20
CA ASP A 107 3.71 -4.39 -17.09
C ASP A 107 2.77 -5.41 -16.44
N MET A 108 3.28 -6.39 -15.71
CA MET A 108 2.46 -7.32 -14.94
C MET A 108 1.61 -6.59 -13.90
N HIS A 109 2.19 -5.63 -13.19
CA HIS A 109 1.48 -4.84 -12.19
C HIS A 109 0.38 -3.98 -12.82
N VAL A 110 0.70 -3.25 -13.87
CA VAL A 110 -0.25 -2.39 -14.60
C VAL A 110 -1.41 -3.23 -15.17
N ASN A 111 -1.12 -4.40 -15.71
CA ASN A 111 -2.11 -5.26 -16.36
C ASN A 111 -2.90 -6.15 -15.38
N SER A 112 -2.59 -6.08 -14.09
CA SER A 112 -3.27 -6.91 -13.06
C SER A 112 -4.66 -6.40 -12.65
N GLY A 113 -5.10 -5.26 -13.18
CA GLY A 113 -6.34 -4.61 -12.72
C GLY A 113 -6.15 -3.76 -11.47
N MET A 114 -4.90 -3.47 -11.10
CA MET A 114 -4.56 -2.70 -9.89
C MET A 114 -5.18 -1.31 -9.87
N GLU A 115 -5.39 -0.69 -11.04
CA GLU A 115 -5.92 0.67 -11.12
C GLU A 115 -7.32 0.77 -10.52
N ASP A 116 -8.21 -0.15 -10.87
CA ASP A 116 -9.56 -0.20 -10.31
C ASP A 116 -9.52 -0.48 -8.80
N GLY A 117 -8.70 -1.43 -8.38
CA GLY A 117 -8.52 -1.74 -6.96
C GLY A 117 -7.94 -0.58 -6.18
N LEU A 118 -6.96 0.11 -6.76
CA LEU A 118 -6.36 1.28 -6.15
C LEU A 118 -7.36 2.43 -6.00
N GLN A 119 -8.20 2.67 -7.01
CA GLN A 119 -9.24 3.71 -6.92
C GLN A 119 -10.23 3.41 -5.80
N ASP A 120 -10.72 2.17 -5.70
CA ASP A 120 -11.62 1.76 -4.63
C ASP A 120 -10.97 1.91 -3.25
N ALA A 121 -9.69 1.54 -3.13
CA ALA A 121 -8.93 1.72 -1.89
C ALA A 121 -8.78 3.20 -1.53
N MET A 122 -8.50 4.06 -2.52
CA MET A 122 -8.35 5.50 -2.28
C MET A 122 -9.65 6.15 -1.83
N ASP A 123 -10.80 5.72 -2.37
CA ASP A 123 -12.11 6.22 -1.95
C ASP A 123 -12.37 5.87 -0.46
N LEU A 124 -12.05 4.65 -0.05
CA LEU A 124 -12.16 4.24 1.35
C LEU A 124 -11.14 4.98 2.24
N LEU A 125 -9.93 5.19 1.75
CA LEU A 125 -8.89 5.92 2.46
C LEU A 125 -9.34 7.36 2.75
N GLU A 126 -9.95 8.01 1.78
CA GLU A 126 -10.50 9.37 1.98
C GLU A 126 -11.54 9.38 3.10
N GLU A 127 -12.44 8.42 3.14
CA GLU A 127 -13.43 8.29 4.22
C GLU A 127 -12.76 8.14 5.58
N VAL A 128 -11.73 7.30 5.67
CA VAL A 128 -10.97 7.09 6.91
C VAL A 128 -10.28 8.40 7.34
N ALA A 129 -9.60 9.07 6.42
CA ALA A 129 -8.89 10.31 6.71
C ALA A 129 -9.84 11.41 7.19
N VAL A 130 -11.00 11.54 6.57
CA VAL A 130 -12.03 12.51 6.98
C VAL A 130 -12.55 12.18 8.39
N SER A 131 -12.70 10.91 8.73
CA SER A 131 -13.17 10.48 10.05
C SER A 131 -12.20 10.82 11.19
N LEU A 132 -10.94 11.10 10.87
CA LEU A 132 -9.89 11.44 11.86
C LEU A 132 -9.77 12.95 12.13
N ARG A 133 -10.54 13.76 11.43
CA ARG A 133 -10.55 15.23 11.63
C ARG A 133 -11.33 15.62 12.87
#